data_d3462acfb19ee50871f17499712aa209
#
_entry.id   d3462acfb19ee50871f17499712aa209
#
_cell.length_a   1.000
_cell.length_b   1.000
_cell.length_c   1.000
_cell.angle_alpha   90.00
_cell.angle_beta   90.00
_cell.angle_gamma   90.00
#
_symmetry.space_group_name_H-M   'P 1'
#
loop_
_entity.id
_entity.type
_entity.pdbx_description
1 polymer ?
#
loop_
_entity_poly.entity_id
_entity_poly.type
_entity_poly.pdbx_seq_one_letter_code
_entity_poly.pdbx_strand_id
1 'polypeptide(L)'
;MKNSKKETFWAYLCSAPSSLLILLIVVFPILYTAYISFTNMNVYHWFNFSFVGLKNYKDALFVFDSGFLAALLRTILWTVLNMVLQLVIAFVLASLLNIQDFKGRRVYKTLLMIPWAMPGYVSILLWKNGIFNSQFGLLNQWMQKLGLATVRWLANDVSAFLCCTVVNLWLALPFMIMIMDGALQAVDHSCYESAILDGANWFQRAYFITIPAIRPIIAPSVLITVFTTFKQFDVVYLLTQQAGAKTGANIHTILTYAYENAFITNNYGYSSAVSILIFAILILFSMVTSRKAKEG
;
A
#
# COMPACT_ATOMS: atom_id res chain seq x y z
N MET A 1 42.90 18.82 13.32
CA MET A 1 42.40 18.95 11.93
C MET A 1 42.92 17.89 10.93
N LYS A 2 44.10 17.29 11.11
CA LYS A 2 44.63 16.27 10.18
C LYS A 2 43.93 14.90 10.24
N ASN A 3 43.34 14.52 11.37
CA ASN A 3 42.62 13.25 11.55
C ASN A 3 41.23 13.22 10.82
N SER A 4 40.55 14.34 10.74
CA SER A 4 39.23 14.44 10.11
C SER A 4 39.19 13.97 8.64
N LYS A 5 40.19 14.34 7.83
CA LYS A 5 40.26 13.94 6.40
C LYS A 5 40.49 12.43 6.23
N LYS A 6 41.27 11.82 7.11
CA LYS A 6 41.56 10.39 7.08
C LYS A 6 40.35 9.57 7.53
N GLU A 7 39.65 10.01 8.56
CA GLU A 7 38.38 9.41 9.02
C GLU A 7 37.28 9.53 7.96
N THR A 8 37.16 10.69 7.32
CA THR A 8 36.24 10.90 6.20
C THR A 8 36.53 9.97 5.02
N PHE A 9 37.81 9.80 4.66
CA PHE A 9 38.22 8.89 3.60
C PHE A 9 37.83 7.44 3.91
N TRP A 10 38.11 6.96 5.13
CA TRP A 10 37.69 5.59 5.53
C TRP A 10 36.17 5.42 5.58
N ALA A 11 35.43 6.43 6.00
CA ALA A 11 33.97 6.41 5.97
C ALA A 11 33.42 6.26 4.54
N TYR A 12 33.97 7.02 3.56
CA TYR A 12 33.59 6.85 2.15
C TYR A 12 34.03 5.50 1.59
N LEU A 13 35.20 5.01 1.93
CA LEU A 13 35.68 3.70 1.46
C LEU A 13 34.81 2.57 1.99
N CYS A 14 34.39 2.62 3.25
CA CYS A 14 33.49 1.63 3.84
C CYS A 14 32.07 1.70 3.27
N SER A 15 31.57 2.88 2.89
CA SER A 15 30.24 3.06 2.28
C SER A 15 30.24 2.84 0.76
N ALA A 16 31.40 2.86 0.11
CA ALA A 16 31.52 2.75 -1.35
C ALA A 16 30.86 1.48 -1.95
N PRO A 17 31.03 0.26 -1.39
CA PRO A 17 30.43 -0.93 -1.95
C PRO A 17 28.89 -0.86 -1.93
N SER A 18 28.29 -0.43 -0.83
CA SER A 18 26.82 -0.28 -0.72
C SER A 18 26.30 0.84 -1.62
N SER A 19 27.02 1.96 -1.71
CA SER A 19 26.66 3.06 -2.60
C SER A 19 26.73 2.66 -4.07
N LEU A 20 27.75 1.89 -4.46
CA LEU A 20 27.88 1.37 -5.82
C LEU A 20 26.72 0.42 -6.17
N LEU A 21 26.34 -0.46 -5.27
CA LEU A 21 25.19 -1.33 -5.46
C LEU A 21 23.88 -0.55 -5.64
N ILE A 22 23.67 0.49 -4.83
CA ILE A 22 22.49 1.37 -4.97
C ILE A 22 22.51 2.07 -6.34
N LEU A 23 23.65 2.59 -6.77
CA LEU A 23 23.77 3.23 -8.08
C LEU A 23 23.45 2.27 -9.23
N LEU A 24 23.97 1.04 -9.18
CA LEU A 24 23.76 0.06 -10.26
C LEU A 24 22.35 -0.55 -10.25
N ILE A 25 21.81 -0.89 -9.08
CA ILE A 25 20.56 -1.65 -8.98
C ILE A 25 19.33 -0.74 -8.89
N VAL A 26 19.49 0.46 -8.35
CA VAL A 26 18.36 1.39 -8.14
C VAL A 26 18.43 2.57 -9.10
N VAL A 27 19.51 3.34 -9.07
CA VAL A 27 19.59 4.60 -9.82
C VAL A 27 19.66 4.35 -11.33
N PHE A 28 20.49 3.40 -11.78
CA PHE A 28 20.62 3.10 -13.21
C PHE A 28 19.29 2.67 -13.87
N PRO A 29 18.48 1.72 -13.31
CA PRO A 29 17.18 1.38 -13.90
C PRO A 29 16.19 2.55 -13.89
N ILE A 30 16.22 3.43 -12.88
CA ILE A 30 15.36 4.62 -12.86
C ILE A 30 15.74 5.58 -14.00
N LEU A 31 17.04 5.85 -14.19
CA LEU A 31 17.51 6.70 -15.28
C LEU A 31 17.22 6.09 -16.65
N TYR A 32 17.37 4.78 -16.79
CA TYR A 32 17.04 4.06 -18.00
C TYR A 32 15.54 4.11 -18.30
N THR A 33 14.69 3.91 -17.31
CA THR A 33 13.23 4.09 -17.43
C THR A 33 12.87 5.52 -17.82
N ALA A 34 13.53 6.52 -17.21
CA ALA A 34 13.34 7.91 -17.58
C ALA A 34 13.76 8.18 -19.05
N TYR A 35 14.85 7.59 -19.52
CA TYR A 35 15.26 7.68 -20.92
C TYR A 35 14.22 7.06 -21.86
N ILE A 36 13.77 5.82 -21.59
CA ILE A 36 12.78 5.12 -22.42
C ILE A 36 11.45 5.89 -22.46
N SER A 37 11.06 6.57 -21.40
CA SER A 37 9.80 7.33 -21.32
C SER A 37 9.66 8.41 -22.40
N PHE A 38 10.77 8.87 -22.98
CA PHE A 38 10.79 9.84 -24.08
C PHE A 38 10.85 9.20 -25.47
N THR A 39 10.72 7.88 -25.56
CA THR A 39 10.86 7.12 -26.80
C THR A 39 9.56 6.38 -27.15
N ASN A 40 9.46 5.93 -28.41
CA ASN A 40 8.37 5.06 -28.88
C ASN A 40 8.71 3.57 -28.74
N MET A 41 9.57 3.21 -27.80
CA MET A 41 10.01 1.83 -27.61
C MET A 41 8.83 0.90 -27.33
N ASN A 42 8.69 -0.13 -28.15
CA ASN A 42 7.71 -1.20 -28.03
C ASN A 42 8.26 -2.50 -28.64
N VAL A 43 7.49 -3.57 -28.65
CA VAL A 43 7.91 -4.87 -29.25
C VAL A 43 8.35 -4.71 -30.73
N TYR A 44 7.67 -3.89 -31.51
CA TYR A 44 7.98 -3.69 -32.92
C TYR A 44 9.17 -2.77 -33.14
N HIS A 45 9.50 -1.90 -32.19
CA HIS A 45 10.59 -0.93 -32.28
C HIS A 45 11.61 -1.16 -31.14
N TRP A 46 11.95 -2.43 -30.85
CA TRP A 46 12.87 -2.77 -29.77
C TRP A 46 14.29 -2.28 -30.00
N PHE A 47 14.80 -2.43 -31.24
CA PHE A 47 16.16 -2.00 -31.62
C PHE A 47 16.20 -0.67 -32.37
N ASN A 48 15.08 -0.26 -32.97
CA ASN A 48 14.98 0.93 -33.82
C ASN A 48 13.96 1.93 -33.25
N PHE A 49 13.96 2.14 -31.94
CA PHE A 49 13.09 3.13 -31.30
C PHE A 49 13.64 4.54 -31.59
N SER A 50 12.74 5.51 -31.69
CA SER A 50 13.03 6.93 -31.91
C SER A 50 12.61 7.76 -30.69
N PHE A 51 13.24 8.92 -30.55
CA PHE A 51 12.88 9.89 -29.54
C PHE A 51 11.59 10.62 -29.94
N VAL A 52 10.56 10.58 -29.09
CA VAL A 52 9.25 11.21 -29.32
C VAL A 52 8.97 12.37 -28.36
N GLY A 53 9.95 12.74 -27.54
CA GLY A 53 9.82 13.81 -26.55
C GLY A 53 8.73 13.54 -25.53
N LEU A 54 7.89 14.53 -25.26
CA LEU A 54 6.82 14.46 -24.24
C LEU A 54 5.52 13.80 -24.73
N LYS A 55 5.52 13.14 -25.88
CA LYS A 55 4.29 12.56 -26.43
C LYS A 55 3.63 11.58 -25.45
N ASN A 56 4.38 10.62 -24.91
CA ASN A 56 3.86 9.61 -23.97
C ASN A 56 3.22 10.26 -22.71
N TYR A 57 3.80 11.35 -22.22
CA TYR A 57 3.26 12.10 -21.09
C TYR A 57 1.97 12.85 -21.44
N LYS A 58 1.91 13.44 -22.64
CA LYS A 58 0.69 14.08 -23.15
C LYS A 58 -0.41 13.06 -23.34
N ASP A 59 -0.10 11.92 -23.91
CA ASP A 59 -1.05 10.82 -24.14
C ASP A 59 -1.60 10.31 -22.79
N ALA A 60 -0.76 10.15 -21.76
CA ALA A 60 -1.20 9.74 -20.44
C ALA A 60 -2.11 10.78 -19.74
N LEU A 61 -1.75 12.07 -19.79
CA LEU A 61 -2.41 13.10 -18.99
C LEU A 61 -3.61 13.76 -19.68
N PHE A 62 -3.60 13.87 -21.00
CA PHE A 62 -4.56 14.66 -21.76
C PHE A 62 -5.44 13.84 -22.71
N VAL A 63 -5.09 12.58 -23.00
CA VAL A 63 -5.98 11.70 -23.77
C VAL A 63 -6.92 11.00 -22.79
N PHE A 64 -8.19 11.38 -22.80
CA PHE A 64 -9.20 10.89 -21.85
C PHE A 64 -9.38 9.37 -21.90
N ASP A 65 -9.25 8.77 -23.09
CA ASP A 65 -9.36 7.32 -23.30
C ASP A 65 -8.10 6.52 -22.92
N SER A 66 -7.03 7.20 -22.47
CA SER A 66 -5.79 6.52 -22.06
C SER A 66 -5.98 5.59 -20.87
N GLY A 67 -6.99 5.84 -20.03
CA GLY A 67 -7.25 5.08 -18.81
C GLY A 67 -6.35 5.45 -17.60
N PHE A 68 -5.31 6.28 -17.81
CA PHE A 68 -4.38 6.69 -16.75
C PHE A 68 -5.07 7.43 -15.61
N LEU A 69 -5.87 8.46 -15.92
CA LEU A 69 -6.57 9.25 -14.91
C LEU A 69 -7.56 8.41 -14.10
N ALA A 70 -8.27 7.49 -14.76
CA ALA A 70 -9.19 6.56 -14.11
C ALA A 70 -8.43 5.62 -13.15
N ALA A 71 -7.28 5.08 -13.56
CA ALA A 71 -6.43 4.26 -12.74
C ALA A 71 -5.84 5.05 -11.56
N LEU A 72 -5.44 6.31 -11.77
CA LEU A 72 -4.94 7.19 -10.72
C LEU A 72 -6.02 7.50 -9.67
N LEU A 73 -7.21 7.92 -10.08
CA LEU A 73 -8.33 8.22 -9.19
C LEU A 73 -8.73 6.97 -8.38
N ARG A 74 -8.79 5.80 -9.03
CA ARG A 74 -9.07 4.53 -8.37
C ARG A 74 -7.98 4.18 -7.35
N THR A 75 -6.71 4.48 -7.64
CA THR A 75 -5.60 4.26 -6.70
C THR A 75 -5.67 5.20 -5.51
N ILE A 76 -6.04 6.46 -5.71
CA ILE A 76 -6.26 7.40 -4.61
C ILE A 76 -7.41 6.91 -3.73
N LEU A 77 -8.56 6.55 -4.32
CA LEU A 77 -9.69 5.99 -3.59
C LEU A 77 -9.31 4.73 -2.82
N TRP A 78 -8.58 3.81 -3.46
CA TRP A 78 -8.01 2.61 -2.86
C TRP A 78 -7.16 2.94 -1.64
N THR A 79 -6.23 3.87 -1.78
CA THR A 79 -5.30 4.24 -0.72
C THR A 79 -6.03 4.88 0.45
N VAL A 80 -6.91 5.84 0.19
CA VAL A 80 -7.68 6.55 1.23
C VAL A 80 -8.60 5.58 1.98
N LEU A 81 -9.36 4.74 1.25
CA LEU A 81 -10.27 3.78 1.87
C LEU A 81 -9.52 2.78 2.76
N ASN A 82 -8.46 2.17 2.24
CA ASN A 82 -7.68 1.21 3.00
C ASN A 82 -7.03 1.87 4.24
N MET A 83 -6.49 3.09 4.11
CA MET A 83 -5.88 3.80 5.24
C MET A 83 -6.88 4.13 6.33
N VAL A 84 -8.05 4.65 5.97
CA VAL A 84 -9.11 4.96 6.96
C VAL A 84 -9.55 3.70 7.69
N LEU A 85 -9.87 2.64 6.95
CA LEU A 85 -10.29 1.36 7.54
C LEU A 85 -9.18 0.76 8.43
N GLN A 86 -7.95 0.78 7.96
CA GLN A 86 -6.80 0.26 8.71
C GLN A 86 -6.56 0.99 10.02
N LEU A 87 -6.59 2.34 10.00
CA LEU A 87 -6.41 3.15 11.20
C LEU A 87 -7.55 2.94 12.20
N VAL A 88 -8.80 2.93 11.73
CA VAL A 88 -9.96 2.73 12.61
C VAL A 88 -9.94 1.33 13.24
N ILE A 89 -9.78 0.28 12.42
CA ILE A 89 -9.78 -1.10 12.91
C ILE A 89 -8.58 -1.35 13.84
N ALA A 90 -7.39 -0.88 13.46
CA ALA A 90 -6.19 -1.02 14.30
C ALA A 90 -6.33 -0.28 15.63
N PHE A 91 -6.90 0.94 15.62
CA PHE A 91 -7.15 1.70 16.86
C PHE A 91 -8.12 0.96 17.79
N VAL A 92 -9.23 0.45 17.26
CA VAL A 92 -10.21 -0.31 18.04
C VAL A 92 -9.59 -1.58 18.61
N LEU A 93 -8.92 -2.39 17.78
CA LEU A 93 -8.30 -3.64 18.22
C LEU A 93 -7.16 -3.41 19.21
N ALA A 94 -6.31 -2.41 18.97
CA ALA A 94 -5.24 -2.06 19.90
C ALA A 94 -5.80 -1.53 21.22
N SER A 95 -6.87 -0.74 21.21
CA SER A 95 -7.54 -0.27 22.43
C SER A 95 -8.12 -1.42 23.24
N LEU A 96 -8.76 -2.40 22.59
CA LEU A 96 -9.24 -3.62 23.23
C LEU A 96 -8.11 -4.45 23.85
N LEU A 97 -6.98 -4.56 23.14
CA LEU A 97 -5.79 -5.24 23.66
C LEU A 97 -5.16 -4.51 24.86
N ASN A 98 -5.38 -3.22 25.03
CA ASN A 98 -4.84 -2.42 26.15
C ASN A 98 -5.78 -2.27 27.35
N ILE A 99 -6.93 -2.94 27.35
CA ILE A 99 -7.80 -3.00 28.54
C ILE A 99 -7.01 -3.63 29.70
N GLN A 100 -7.09 -3.01 30.89
CA GLN A 100 -6.48 -3.55 32.12
C GLN A 100 -7.01 -4.96 32.40
N ASP A 101 -6.13 -5.85 32.88
CA ASP A 101 -6.44 -7.24 33.23
C ASP A 101 -7.04 -8.10 32.10
N PHE A 102 -6.83 -7.71 30.83
CA PHE A 102 -7.29 -8.49 29.71
C PHE A 102 -6.55 -9.84 29.64
N LYS A 103 -7.24 -10.90 30.11
CA LYS A 103 -6.72 -12.27 30.12
C LYS A 103 -6.51 -12.80 28.69
N GLY A 104 -5.34 -13.37 28.43
CA GLY A 104 -5.03 -13.93 27.11
C GLY A 104 -4.46 -12.90 26.08
N ARG A 105 -4.17 -11.67 26.48
CA ARG A 105 -3.62 -10.60 25.61
C ARG A 105 -2.47 -11.09 24.70
N ARG A 106 -1.54 -11.89 25.25
CA ARG A 106 -0.41 -12.44 24.48
C ARG A 106 -0.89 -13.37 23.34
N VAL A 107 -1.87 -14.23 23.61
CA VAL A 107 -2.42 -15.16 22.63
C VAL A 107 -3.12 -14.39 21.51
N TYR A 108 -3.97 -13.41 21.84
CA TYR A 108 -4.64 -12.60 20.83
C TYR A 108 -3.66 -11.80 19.96
N LYS A 109 -2.60 -11.21 20.56
CA LYS A 109 -1.55 -10.55 19.80
C LYS A 109 -0.86 -11.52 18.84
N THR A 110 -0.53 -12.73 19.28
CA THR A 110 0.07 -13.75 18.42
C THR A 110 -0.85 -14.16 17.27
N LEU A 111 -2.14 -14.39 17.54
CA LEU A 111 -3.13 -14.74 16.51
C LEU A 111 -3.30 -13.62 15.48
N LEU A 112 -3.36 -12.36 15.92
CA LEU A 112 -3.45 -11.21 15.02
C LEU A 112 -2.23 -11.03 14.13
N MET A 113 -1.07 -11.59 14.50
CA MET A 113 0.17 -11.52 13.71
C MET A 113 0.26 -12.62 12.63
N ILE A 114 -0.60 -13.64 12.66
CA ILE A 114 -0.56 -14.76 11.70
C ILE A 114 -0.57 -14.28 10.23
N PRO A 115 -1.46 -13.33 9.82
CA PRO A 115 -1.49 -12.88 8.44
C PRO A 115 -0.16 -12.29 7.94
N TRP A 116 0.54 -11.61 8.82
CA TRP A 116 1.82 -10.97 8.50
C TRP A 116 2.98 -11.98 8.41
N ALA A 117 2.88 -13.10 9.10
CA ALA A 117 3.87 -14.18 9.04
C ALA A 117 3.77 -15.03 7.77
N MET A 118 2.65 -14.97 7.04
CA MET A 118 2.43 -15.73 5.82
C MET A 118 2.98 -14.98 4.59
N PRO A 119 3.56 -15.67 3.60
CA PRO A 119 3.90 -15.05 2.33
C PRO A 119 2.66 -14.44 1.66
N GLY A 120 2.72 -13.15 1.31
CA GLY A 120 1.55 -12.40 0.82
C GLY A 120 0.87 -13.06 -0.39
N TYR A 121 1.65 -13.50 -1.39
CA TYR A 121 1.09 -14.15 -2.58
C TYR A 121 0.33 -15.46 -2.26
N VAL A 122 0.81 -16.25 -1.31
CA VAL A 122 0.12 -17.48 -0.87
C VAL A 122 -1.22 -17.13 -0.23
N SER A 123 -1.20 -16.14 0.66
CA SER A 123 -2.40 -15.64 1.32
C SER A 123 -3.44 -15.15 0.30
N ILE A 124 -3.04 -14.34 -0.68
CA ILE A 124 -3.91 -13.81 -1.72
C ILE A 124 -4.55 -14.95 -2.54
N LEU A 125 -3.76 -15.96 -2.92
CA LEU A 125 -4.27 -17.12 -3.68
C LEU A 125 -5.20 -18.00 -2.84
N LEU A 126 -4.97 -18.14 -1.54
CA LEU A 126 -5.89 -18.82 -0.62
C LEU A 126 -7.23 -18.08 -0.52
N TRP A 127 -7.20 -16.75 -0.42
CA TRP A 127 -8.42 -15.95 -0.45
C TRP A 127 -9.18 -16.10 -1.78
N LYS A 128 -8.47 -16.00 -2.91
CA LYS A 128 -9.06 -16.15 -4.25
C LYS A 128 -9.74 -17.50 -4.45
N ASN A 129 -8.99 -18.58 -4.21
CA ASN A 129 -9.43 -19.93 -4.56
C ASN A 129 -10.20 -20.61 -3.42
N GLY A 130 -9.88 -20.31 -2.16
CA GLY A 130 -10.52 -20.93 -1.00
C GLY A 130 -11.76 -20.18 -0.51
N ILE A 131 -11.76 -18.85 -0.56
CA ILE A 131 -12.81 -18.03 0.04
C ILE A 131 -13.76 -17.47 -1.02
N PHE A 132 -13.21 -16.81 -2.05
CA PHE A 132 -13.99 -16.10 -3.08
C PHE A 132 -14.35 -16.95 -4.30
N ASN A 133 -13.96 -18.23 -4.35
CA ASN A 133 -14.30 -19.09 -5.48
C ASN A 133 -15.82 -19.19 -5.64
N SER A 134 -16.30 -19.06 -6.89
CA SER A 134 -17.73 -19.03 -7.19
C SER A 134 -18.44 -20.39 -7.01
N GLN A 135 -17.70 -21.49 -7.11
CA GLN A 135 -18.27 -22.84 -7.03
C GLN A 135 -18.11 -23.47 -5.62
N PHE A 136 -16.90 -23.47 -5.09
CA PHE A 136 -16.56 -24.16 -3.84
C PHE A 136 -15.94 -23.24 -2.77
N GLY A 137 -15.97 -21.92 -2.96
CA GLY A 137 -15.46 -20.98 -1.97
C GLY A 137 -16.24 -20.97 -0.67
N LEU A 138 -15.54 -20.80 0.45
CA LEU A 138 -16.12 -20.83 1.81
C LEU A 138 -17.30 -19.88 1.96
N LEU A 139 -17.22 -18.65 1.42
CA LEU A 139 -18.32 -17.69 1.50
C LEU A 139 -19.59 -18.22 0.80
N ASN A 140 -19.45 -18.79 -0.39
CA ASN A 140 -20.59 -19.33 -1.11
C ASN A 140 -21.16 -20.60 -0.45
N GLN A 141 -20.31 -21.43 0.17
CA GLN A 141 -20.81 -22.56 0.97
C GLN A 141 -21.64 -22.09 2.17
N TRP A 142 -21.24 -21.02 2.85
CA TRP A 142 -22.02 -20.45 3.95
C TRP A 142 -23.33 -19.81 3.45
N MET A 143 -23.29 -19.08 2.34
CA MET A 143 -24.51 -18.53 1.73
C MET A 143 -25.49 -19.62 1.36
N GLN A 144 -25.05 -20.72 0.75
CA GLN A 144 -25.90 -21.87 0.43
C GLN A 144 -26.53 -22.51 1.67
N LYS A 145 -25.73 -22.66 2.75
CA LYS A 145 -26.26 -23.17 4.04
C LYS A 145 -27.35 -22.27 4.64
N LEU A 146 -27.29 -20.96 4.36
CA LEU A 146 -28.28 -19.96 4.77
C LEU A 146 -29.43 -19.81 3.77
N GLY A 147 -29.48 -20.64 2.70
CA GLY A 147 -30.51 -20.57 1.66
C GLY A 147 -30.36 -19.39 0.70
N LEU A 148 -29.17 -18.75 0.67
CA LEU A 148 -28.86 -17.58 -0.19
C LEU A 148 -28.25 -18.05 -1.51
N ALA A 149 -28.45 -17.24 -2.56
CA ALA A 149 -27.85 -17.50 -3.87
C ALA A 149 -26.30 -17.29 -3.83
N THR A 150 -25.60 -18.08 -4.64
CA THR A 150 -24.13 -17.93 -4.81
C THR A 150 -23.78 -16.65 -5.54
N VAL A 151 -22.67 -16.04 -5.15
CA VAL A 151 -22.18 -14.78 -5.71
C VAL A 151 -20.85 -15.02 -6.45
N ARG A 152 -20.70 -14.39 -7.61
CA ARG A 152 -19.42 -14.32 -8.32
C ARG A 152 -18.62 -13.12 -7.82
N TRP A 153 -17.96 -13.29 -6.68
CA TRP A 153 -17.29 -12.22 -5.92
C TRP A 153 -16.33 -11.37 -6.74
N LEU A 154 -15.62 -11.96 -7.70
CA LEU A 154 -14.57 -11.31 -8.51
C LEU A 154 -15.01 -10.98 -9.95
N ALA A 155 -16.32 -11.10 -10.27
CA ALA A 155 -16.81 -10.86 -11.63
C ALA A 155 -17.22 -9.40 -11.89
N ASN A 156 -17.56 -8.66 -10.84
CA ASN A 156 -17.99 -7.26 -10.92
C ASN A 156 -16.93 -6.35 -10.29
N ASP A 157 -16.73 -5.16 -10.85
CA ASP A 157 -15.70 -4.21 -10.40
C ASP A 157 -15.87 -3.81 -8.92
N VAL A 158 -17.10 -3.54 -8.49
CA VAL A 158 -17.37 -3.13 -7.11
C VAL A 158 -17.09 -4.27 -6.13
N SER A 159 -17.63 -5.46 -6.40
CA SER A 159 -17.42 -6.62 -5.53
C SER A 159 -15.97 -7.05 -5.48
N ALA A 160 -15.27 -7.05 -6.62
CA ALA A 160 -13.85 -7.36 -6.67
C ALA A 160 -12.99 -6.31 -5.94
N PHE A 161 -13.35 -5.02 -6.05
CA PHE A 161 -12.68 -3.94 -5.30
C PHE A 161 -12.84 -4.14 -3.77
N LEU A 162 -14.03 -4.49 -3.31
CA LEU A 162 -14.29 -4.81 -1.90
C LEU A 162 -13.52 -6.05 -1.45
N CYS A 163 -13.51 -7.12 -2.27
CA CYS A 163 -12.70 -8.32 -1.99
C CYS A 163 -11.21 -7.98 -1.87
N CYS A 164 -10.69 -7.18 -2.80
CA CYS A 164 -9.30 -6.70 -2.73
C CYS A 164 -9.05 -5.90 -1.44
N THR A 165 -10.00 -5.02 -1.05
CA THR A 165 -9.90 -4.24 0.19
C THR A 165 -9.84 -5.14 1.42
N VAL A 166 -10.71 -6.15 1.51
CA VAL A 166 -10.71 -7.11 2.63
C VAL A 166 -9.37 -7.85 2.74
N VAL A 167 -8.86 -8.34 1.61
CA VAL A 167 -7.57 -9.07 1.60
C VAL A 167 -6.41 -8.15 1.97
N ASN A 168 -6.41 -6.92 1.45
CA ASN A 168 -5.37 -5.96 1.79
C ASN A 168 -5.41 -5.59 3.28
N LEU A 169 -6.58 -5.38 3.85
CA LEU A 169 -6.74 -5.14 5.28
C LEU A 169 -6.23 -6.32 6.10
N TRP A 170 -6.62 -7.54 5.73
CA TRP A 170 -6.18 -8.75 6.43
C TRP A 170 -4.65 -8.90 6.45
N LEU A 171 -3.95 -8.55 5.36
CA LEU A 171 -2.49 -8.59 5.27
C LEU A 171 -1.80 -7.44 6.03
N ALA A 172 -2.39 -6.24 6.01
CA ALA A 172 -1.74 -5.03 6.49
C ALA A 172 -2.10 -4.66 7.94
N LEU A 173 -3.26 -5.10 8.44
CA LEU A 173 -3.73 -4.80 9.80
C LEU A 173 -2.75 -5.19 10.91
N PRO A 174 -2.08 -6.38 10.89
CA PRO A 174 -1.19 -6.77 11.97
C PRO A 174 -0.11 -5.74 12.26
N PHE A 175 0.53 -5.20 11.22
CA PHE A 175 1.55 -4.17 11.35
C PHE A 175 0.99 -2.91 12.03
N MET A 176 -0.15 -2.41 11.57
CA MET A 176 -0.76 -1.20 12.12
C MET A 176 -1.27 -1.40 13.55
N ILE A 177 -1.81 -2.59 13.87
CA ILE A 177 -2.24 -2.93 15.24
C ILE A 177 -1.05 -2.89 16.20
N MET A 178 0.10 -3.44 15.82
CA MET A 178 1.29 -3.46 16.67
C MET A 178 1.86 -2.06 16.90
N ILE A 179 1.90 -1.22 15.87
CA ILE A 179 2.30 0.18 15.99
C ILE A 179 1.35 0.95 16.91
N MET A 180 0.04 0.76 16.72
CA MET A 180 -0.99 1.42 17.50
C MET A 180 -0.95 0.95 18.98
N ASP A 181 -0.77 -0.35 19.20
CA ASP A 181 -0.63 -0.94 20.53
C ASP A 181 0.59 -0.38 21.28
N GLY A 182 1.74 -0.26 20.61
CA GLY A 182 2.93 0.37 21.18
C GLY A 182 2.73 1.86 21.49
N ALA A 183 2.06 2.59 20.59
CA ALA A 183 1.77 4.00 20.80
C ALA A 183 0.80 4.24 21.97
N LEU A 184 -0.22 3.39 22.13
CA LEU A 184 -1.16 3.48 23.24
C LEU A 184 -0.49 3.22 24.60
N GLN A 185 0.51 2.33 24.64
CA GLN A 185 1.26 2.05 25.88
C GLN A 185 2.21 3.20 26.28
N ALA A 186 2.51 4.11 25.38
CA ALA A 186 3.36 5.28 25.65
C ALA A 186 2.56 6.47 26.24
N VAL A 187 1.23 6.40 26.26
CA VAL A 187 0.37 7.47 26.84
C VAL A 187 0.35 7.34 28.35
N ASP A 188 0.56 8.45 29.05
CA ASP A 188 0.55 8.49 30.51
C ASP A 188 -0.86 8.18 31.06
N HIS A 189 -0.94 7.17 31.93
CA HIS A 189 -2.18 6.75 32.58
C HIS A 189 -2.82 7.84 33.45
N SER A 190 -2.03 8.74 34.05
CA SER A 190 -2.53 9.85 34.84
C SER A 190 -3.52 10.75 34.10
N CYS A 191 -3.31 10.93 32.77
CA CYS A 191 -4.23 11.67 31.92
C CYS A 191 -5.61 11.02 31.81
N TYR A 192 -5.66 9.69 31.81
CA TYR A 192 -6.94 8.96 31.76
C TYR A 192 -7.64 8.99 33.11
N GLU A 193 -6.90 8.85 34.23
CA GLU A 193 -7.45 8.92 35.58
C GLU A 193 -8.10 10.28 35.87
N SER A 194 -7.41 11.37 35.53
CA SER A 194 -7.96 12.72 35.65
C SER A 194 -9.22 12.91 34.80
N ALA A 195 -9.22 12.45 33.56
CA ALA A 195 -10.38 12.57 32.67
C ALA A 195 -11.58 11.72 33.16
N ILE A 196 -11.34 10.59 33.80
CA ILE A 196 -12.41 9.79 34.43
C ILE A 196 -13.04 10.53 35.61
N LEU A 197 -12.23 11.18 36.43
CA LEU A 197 -12.72 12.01 37.55
C LEU A 197 -13.58 13.20 37.03
N ASP A 198 -13.22 13.76 35.86
CA ASP A 198 -13.99 14.79 35.16
C ASP A 198 -15.25 14.27 34.45
N GLY A 199 -15.54 12.96 34.53
CA GLY A 199 -16.71 12.33 33.91
C GLY A 199 -16.60 12.09 32.39
N ALA A 200 -15.40 12.15 31.82
CA ALA A 200 -15.21 11.95 30.38
C ALA A 200 -15.50 10.50 29.97
N ASN A 201 -16.37 10.33 28.98
CA ASN A 201 -16.67 9.02 28.40
C ASN A 201 -15.52 8.50 27.51
N TRP A 202 -15.63 7.24 27.03
CA TRP A 202 -14.58 6.62 26.20
C TRP A 202 -14.27 7.41 24.93
N PHE A 203 -15.31 7.92 24.21
CA PHE A 203 -15.12 8.69 22.99
C PHE A 203 -14.40 10.02 23.23
N GLN A 204 -14.74 10.70 24.32
CA GLN A 204 -14.09 11.95 24.72
C GLN A 204 -12.61 11.71 25.03
N ARG A 205 -12.30 10.68 25.81
CA ARG A 205 -10.91 10.30 26.11
C ARG A 205 -10.15 9.90 24.86
N ALA A 206 -10.77 9.12 23.95
CA ALA A 206 -10.16 8.76 22.69
C ALA A 206 -9.83 9.99 21.83
N TYR A 207 -10.76 10.93 21.68
CA TYR A 207 -10.62 12.08 20.81
C TYR A 207 -9.71 13.17 21.37
N PHE A 208 -9.85 13.49 22.67
CA PHE A 208 -9.13 14.63 23.27
C PHE A 208 -7.79 14.25 23.91
N ILE A 209 -7.57 13.01 24.28
CA ILE A 209 -6.35 12.54 24.95
C ILE A 209 -5.58 11.56 24.06
N THR A 210 -6.21 10.44 23.71
CA THR A 210 -5.50 9.33 23.06
C THR A 210 -5.00 9.69 21.66
N ILE A 211 -5.89 10.14 20.78
CA ILE A 211 -5.54 10.44 19.38
C ILE A 211 -4.48 11.55 19.30
N PRO A 212 -4.57 12.68 20.00
CA PRO A 212 -3.52 13.69 20.01
C PRO A 212 -2.17 13.18 20.52
N ALA A 213 -2.18 12.37 21.58
CA ALA A 213 -0.95 11.84 22.20
C ALA A 213 -0.24 10.81 21.30
N ILE A 214 -0.99 9.92 20.63
CA ILE A 214 -0.38 8.89 19.76
C ILE A 214 -0.02 9.39 18.38
N ARG A 215 -0.64 10.47 17.89
CA ARG A 215 -0.46 11.01 16.54
C ARG A 215 1.01 11.18 16.13
N PRO A 216 1.89 11.84 16.93
CA PRO A 216 3.30 11.98 16.57
C PRO A 216 4.05 10.65 16.52
N ILE A 217 3.64 9.67 17.34
CA ILE A 217 4.28 8.35 17.42
C ILE A 217 3.95 7.50 16.19
N ILE A 218 2.69 7.52 15.74
CA ILE A 218 2.24 6.70 14.60
C ILE A 218 2.48 7.36 13.25
N ALA A 219 2.69 8.67 13.17
CA ALA A 219 2.80 9.42 11.92
C ALA A 219 3.82 8.85 10.92
N PRO A 220 5.05 8.46 11.32
CA PRO A 220 6.01 7.85 10.39
C PRO A 220 5.49 6.53 9.79
N SER A 221 4.86 5.69 10.61
CA SER A 221 4.31 4.40 10.17
C SER A 221 3.11 4.58 9.25
N VAL A 222 2.25 5.57 9.51
CA VAL A 222 1.14 5.94 8.63
C VAL A 222 1.67 6.37 7.26
N LEU A 223 2.71 7.19 7.20
CA LEU A 223 3.34 7.61 5.95
C LEU A 223 3.87 6.41 5.15
N ILE A 224 4.62 5.52 5.79
CA ILE A 224 5.12 4.30 5.15
C ILE A 224 3.96 3.47 4.60
N THR A 225 2.88 3.31 5.38
CA THR A 225 1.72 2.53 4.96
C THR A 225 0.97 3.18 3.80
N VAL A 226 0.86 4.51 3.75
CA VAL A 226 0.30 5.22 2.58
C VAL A 226 1.09 4.90 1.32
N PHE A 227 2.43 4.97 1.38
CA PHE A 227 3.29 4.64 0.24
C PHE A 227 3.16 3.19 -0.20
N THR A 228 3.14 2.25 0.75
CA THR A 228 3.01 0.82 0.43
C THR A 228 1.64 0.48 -0.14
N THR A 229 0.57 1.06 0.40
CA THR A 229 -0.81 0.87 -0.09
C THR A 229 -1.02 1.52 -1.46
N PHE A 230 -0.46 2.70 -1.70
CA PHE A 230 -0.52 3.35 -3.02
C PHE A 230 0.18 2.52 -4.11
N LYS A 231 1.29 1.89 -3.76
CA LYS A 231 2.06 1.00 -4.66
C LYS A 231 1.58 -0.45 -4.64
N GLN A 232 0.43 -0.73 -4.05
CA GLN A 232 -0.05 -2.11 -3.95
C GLN A 232 -0.37 -2.68 -5.33
N PHE A 233 0.38 -3.71 -5.73
CA PHE A 233 0.24 -4.41 -6.99
C PHE A 233 -0.37 -5.80 -6.79
N ASP A 234 0.23 -6.60 -5.90
CA ASP A 234 -0.02 -8.04 -5.79
C ASP A 234 -1.49 -8.37 -5.49
N VAL A 235 -2.10 -7.68 -4.54
CA VAL A 235 -3.49 -7.94 -4.12
C VAL A 235 -4.44 -7.77 -5.29
N VAL A 236 -4.36 -6.62 -5.98
CA VAL A 236 -5.27 -6.33 -7.10
C VAL A 236 -4.97 -7.27 -8.26
N TYR A 237 -3.70 -7.42 -8.64
CA TYR A 237 -3.31 -8.24 -9.79
C TYR A 237 -3.67 -9.72 -9.59
N LEU A 238 -3.27 -10.33 -8.47
CA LEU A 238 -3.48 -11.76 -8.25
C LEU A 238 -4.95 -12.13 -8.02
N LEU A 239 -5.75 -11.25 -7.40
CA LEU A 239 -7.18 -11.50 -7.22
C LEU A 239 -7.97 -11.35 -8.52
N THR A 240 -7.70 -10.31 -9.32
CA THR A 240 -8.52 -9.97 -10.48
C THR A 240 -8.04 -10.56 -11.80
N GLN A 241 -6.77 -11.00 -11.85
CA GLN A 241 -6.23 -11.65 -13.05
C GLN A 241 -6.05 -13.16 -12.83
N GLN A 242 -6.41 -13.95 -13.81
CA GLN A 242 -6.11 -15.37 -13.91
C GLN A 242 -5.15 -15.57 -15.08
N ALA A 243 -4.27 -16.57 -15.04
CA ALA A 243 -3.28 -16.85 -16.05
C ALA A 243 -3.87 -16.74 -17.49
N GLY A 244 -3.72 -15.60 -18.13
CA GLY A 244 -4.21 -15.30 -19.46
C GLY A 244 -5.69 -14.94 -19.61
N ALA A 245 -6.49 -14.92 -18.55
CA ALA A 245 -7.91 -14.53 -18.59
C ALA A 245 -8.26 -13.61 -17.42
N LYS A 246 -8.93 -12.48 -17.71
CA LYS A 246 -9.50 -11.60 -16.68
C LYS A 246 -10.69 -12.32 -16.02
N THR A 247 -10.84 -12.21 -14.71
CA THR A 247 -11.96 -12.82 -13.95
C THR A 247 -13.32 -12.18 -14.24
N GLY A 248 -13.35 -11.16 -15.09
CA GLY A 248 -14.55 -10.36 -15.44
C GLY A 248 -14.49 -8.93 -14.89
N ALA A 249 -13.89 -8.70 -13.74
CA ALA A 249 -13.69 -7.35 -13.19
C ALA A 249 -12.53 -6.62 -13.88
N ASN A 250 -12.76 -5.36 -14.24
CA ASN A 250 -11.75 -4.50 -14.89
C ASN A 250 -11.21 -3.46 -13.90
N ILE A 251 -10.57 -3.95 -12.82
CA ILE A 251 -10.00 -3.07 -11.80
C ILE A 251 -8.51 -2.89 -12.07
N HIS A 252 -8.13 -1.65 -12.39
CA HIS A 252 -6.74 -1.28 -12.52
C HIS A 252 -6.40 -0.20 -11.48
N THR A 253 -5.43 -0.50 -10.62
CA THR A 253 -4.66 0.52 -9.92
C THR A 253 -3.59 1.05 -10.87
N ILE A 254 -2.97 2.17 -10.53
CA ILE A 254 -1.98 2.80 -11.40
C ILE A 254 -0.78 1.88 -11.68
N LEU A 255 -0.40 1.00 -10.74
CA LEU A 255 0.68 0.04 -10.94
C LEU A 255 0.26 -1.15 -11.80
N THR A 256 -0.95 -1.69 -11.62
CA THR A 256 -1.45 -2.76 -12.50
C THR A 256 -1.68 -2.23 -13.91
N TYR A 257 -2.09 -0.96 -14.06
CA TYR A 257 -2.20 -0.29 -15.34
C TYR A 257 -0.84 -0.14 -16.04
N ALA A 258 0.20 0.33 -15.31
CA ALA A 258 1.55 0.43 -15.86
C ALA A 258 2.10 -0.94 -16.27
N TYR A 259 1.87 -1.96 -15.46
CA TYR A 259 2.26 -3.34 -15.74
C TYR A 259 1.59 -3.89 -17.00
N GLU A 260 0.29 -3.68 -17.16
CA GLU A 260 -0.47 -4.14 -18.34
C GLU A 260 0.06 -3.48 -19.62
N ASN A 261 0.35 -2.17 -19.57
CA ASN A 261 0.94 -1.46 -20.69
C ASN A 261 2.35 -1.95 -21.04
N ALA A 262 3.17 -2.32 -20.03
CA ALA A 262 4.50 -2.83 -20.27
C ALA A 262 4.51 -4.26 -20.82
N PHE A 263 3.76 -5.18 -20.17
CA PHE A 263 3.94 -6.62 -20.34
C PHE A 263 2.82 -7.31 -21.13
N ILE A 264 1.65 -6.67 -21.28
CA ILE A 264 0.54 -7.20 -22.05
C ILE A 264 0.44 -6.47 -23.40
N THR A 265 0.44 -5.13 -23.39
CA THR A 265 0.41 -4.35 -24.64
C THR A 265 1.79 -4.10 -25.22
N ASN A 266 2.85 -4.43 -24.47
CA ASN A 266 4.26 -4.29 -24.87
C ASN A 266 4.65 -2.86 -25.32
N ASN A 267 4.00 -1.84 -24.70
CA ASN A 267 4.29 -0.43 -24.95
C ASN A 267 5.22 0.12 -23.88
N TYR A 268 6.52 -0.15 -24.02
CA TYR A 268 7.52 0.17 -23.01
C TYR A 268 7.72 1.67 -22.82
N GLY A 269 7.71 2.45 -23.91
CA GLY A 269 7.85 3.91 -23.86
C GLY A 269 6.74 4.57 -23.04
N TYR A 270 5.49 4.21 -23.33
CA TYR A 270 4.32 4.72 -22.61
C TYR A 270 4.30 4.27 -21.15
N SER A 271 4.51 2.97 -20.87
CA SER A 271 4.55 2.45 -19.51
C SER A 271 5.66 3.07 -18.67
N SER A 272 6.81 3.34 -19.29
CA SER A 272 7.91 4.07 -18.63
C SER A 272 7.51 5.50 -18.27
N ALA A 273 6.79 6.22 -19.14
CA ALA A 273 6.27 7.56 -18.82
C ALA A 273 5.26 7.51 -17.68
N VAL A 274 4.35 6.54 -17.67
CA VAL A 274 3.43 6.30 -16.54
C VAL A 274 4.20 6.04 -15.25
N SER A 275 5.25 5.20 -15.28
CA SER A 275 6.08 4.90 -14.10
C SER A 275 6.80 6.14 -13.56
N ILE A 276 7.31 7.02 -14.43
CA ILE A 276 7.92 8.29 -14.03
C ILE A 276 6.88 9.24 -13.43
N LEU A 277 5.66 9.29 -13.97
CA LEU A 277 4.57 10.07 -13.37
C LEU A 277 4.21 9.56 -11.97
N ILE A 278 4.10 8.26 -11.77
CA ILE A 278 3.89 7.65 -10.46
C ILE A 278 5.00 8.06 -9.48
N PHE A 279 6.25 7.95 -9.92
CA PHE A 279 7.41 8.33 -9.12
C PHE A 279 7.39 9.82 -8.73
N ALA A 280 7.06 10.70 -9.68
CA ALA A 280 6.92 12.14 -9.43
C ALA A 280 5.81 12.45 -8.42
N ILE A 281 4.64 11.80 -8.53
CA ILE A 281 3.52 11.94 -7.58
C ILE A 281 3.97 11.55 -6.17
N LEU A 282 4.66 10.42 -6.02
CA LEU A 282 5.14 9.94 -4.72
C LEU A 282 6.22 10.85 -4.12
N ILE A 283 7.13 11.38 -4.93
CA ILE A 283 8.13 12.36 -4.46
C ILE A 283 7.43 13.64 -3.97
N LEU A 284 6.51 14.19 -4.75
CA LEU A 284 5.77 15.39 -4.37
C LEU A 284 5.00 15.17 -3.06
N PHE A 285 4.31 14.04 -2.94
CA PHE A 285 3.63 13.68 -1.69
C PHE A 285 4.61 13.57 -0.52
N SER A 286 5.78 12.93 -0.70
CA SER A 286 6.83 12.82 0.31
C SER A 286 7.37 14.19 0.75
N MET A 287 7.61 15.08 -0.20
CA MET A 287 8.11 16.44 0.08
C MET A 287 7.11 17.26 0.89
N VAL A 288 5.83 17.20 0.54
CA VAL A 288 4.77 17.93 1.25
C VAL A 288 4.60 17.42 2.69
N THR A 289 4.60 16.08 2.85
CA THR A 289 4.42 15.48 4.18
C THR A 289 5.63 15.67 5.10
N SER A 290 6.86 15.61 4.55
CA SER A 290 8.06 15.81 5.35
C SER A 290 8.27 17.27 5.79
N ARG A 291 7.77 18.25 5.04
CA ARG A 291 7.76 19.66 5.47
C ARG A 291 6.84 19.87 6.67
N LYS A 292 5.60 19.35 6.60
CA LYS A 292 4.64 19.46 7.71
C LYS A 292 5.09 18.75 8.99
N ALA A 293 5.86 17.66 8.87
CA ALA A 293 6.41 16.97 10.02
C ALA A 293 7.58 17.71 10.72
N LYS A 294 8.17 18.73 10.07
CA LYS A 294 9.22 19.58 10.66
C LYS A 294 8.66 20.85 11.31
N GLU A 295 7.44 21.24 10.96
CA GLU A 295 6.79 22.48 11.43
C GLU A 295 5.87 22.25 12.64
N GLY A 296 5.56 20.99 12.98
CA GLY A 296 4.76 20.58 14.14
C GLY A 296 5.59 19.76 15.15
#